data_0dcb41c4339f03fbec9b3b3e71714211
#
_entry.id   0dcb41c4339f03fbec9b3b3e71714211
#
_cell.length_a   1.000
_cell.length_b   1.000
_cell.length_c   1.000
_cell.angle_alpha   90.00
_cell.angle_beta   90.00
_cell.angle_gamma   90.00
#
_symmetry.space_group_name_H-M   'P 1'
#
loop_
_entity.id
_entity.type
_entity.pdbx_description
1 polymer ?
#
loop_
_entity_poly.entity_id
_entity_poly.type
_entity_poly.pdbx_seq_one_letter_code
_entity_poly.pdbx_strand_id
1 'polypeptide(L)'
;METESFLAAASELLAVRSTADRPGDLGRALDFALDFVGPGFTVERFESGGKPSALLYLGPDRPQRFRIILNAHLDVVPASPAQFRPRREGDRLYARGAQDMKVSALVQAKVFRELARVVPYPLALQLVTDEEVGGHDGTLHQINQGVSGEFVVIGEHSGLRIVTDSKGMITATLRAVGRGGHGAYPWLGDNALVKLHRTLDRLLAAYPVPVEEAWRTTVNVARIETPNQARNQIPAEAEAWLDIRFPPEDGGLNGKTAEEIAEYLATFCEPGVTPVVGLADPPHHADRDRPEIGRLREAANAQGYRADFLRKHGAADGRFYYQRGVDAVIFGIGGDGQHGLAEYAVTTTIAPYYQALTDFLGDPGQ
;
A
#
# COMPACT_ATOMS: atom_id res chain seq x y z
N MET A 1 -18.67 17.71 -12.95
CA MET A 1 -18.03 16.52 -13.61
C MET A 1 -19.11 15.79 -14.40
N GLU A 2 -18.89 15.56 -15.71
CA GLU A 2 -19.82 14.72 -16.51
C GLU A 2 -19.65 13.26 -16.11
N THR A 3 -20.58 12.77 -15.31
CA THR A 3 -20.41 11.48 -14.63
C THR A 3 -20.41 10.27 -15.58
N GLU A 4 -21.22 10.30 -16.66
CA GLU A 4 -21.31 9.15 -17.58
C GLU A 4 -20.05 9.00 -18.46
N SER A 5 -19.51 10.10 -19.00
CA SER A 5 -18.26 10.04 -19.79
C SER A 5 -17.07 9.63 -18.93
N PHE A 6 -17.01 10.05 -17.67
CA PHE A 6 -16.00 9.62 -16.72
C PHE A 6 -16.11 8.13 -16.39
N LEU A 7 -17.32 7.63 -16.15
CA LEU A 7 -17.55 6.21 -15.86
C LEU A 7 -17.24 5.31 -17.07
N ALA A 8 -17.43 5.80 -18.30
CA ALA A 8 -17.01 5.10 -19.50
C ALA A 8 -15.47 4.98 -19.54
N ALA A 9 -14.72 6.07 -19.34
CA ALA A 9 -13.26 6.04 -19.27
C ALA A 9 -12.75 5.16 -18.12
N ALA A 10 -13.38 5.23 -16.94
CA ALA A 10 -13.06 4.37 -15.82
C ALA A 10 -13.27 2.88 -16.17
N SER A 11 -14.36 2.56 -16.87
CA SER A 11 -14.62 1.18 -17.31
C SER A 11 -13.59 0.68 -18.31
N GLU A 12 -13.10 1.52 -19.22
CA GLU A 12 -12.02 1.17 -20.15
C GLU A 12 -10.72 0.85 -19.40
N LEU A 13 -10.30 1.69 -18.44
CA LEU A 13 -9.12 1.43 -17.61
C LEU A 13 -9.28 0.18 -16.74
N LEU A 14 -10.47 -0.06 -16.18
CA LEU A 14 -10.76 -1.24 -15.37
C LEU A 14 -10.70 -2.54 -16.17
N ALA A 15 -10.92 -2.50 -17.49
CA ALA A 15 -10.79 -3.66 -18.36
C ALA A 15 -9.33 -4.06 -18.63
N VAL A 16 -8.36 -3.19 -18.35
CA VAL A 16 -6.92 -3.49 -18.45
C VAL A 16 -6.50 -4.36 -17.27
N ARG A 17 -5.91 -5.52 -17.57
CA ARG A 17 -5.45 -6.49 -16.55
C ARG A 17 -4.03 -6.15 -16.08
N SER A 18 -3.85 -5.02 -15.44
CA SER A 18 -2.55 -4.52 -14.99
C SER A 18 -2.06 -5.22 -13.72
N THR A 19 -1.93 -6.54 -13.78
CA THR A 19 -1.30 -7.33 -12.71
C THR A 19 0.22 -7.38 -12.85
N ALA A 20 0.93 -7.61 -11.77
CA ALA A 20 2.40 -7.52 -11.71
C ALA A 20 3.13 -8.46 -12.68
N ASP A 21 2.49 -9.58 -13.07
CA ASP A 21 2.99 -10.57 -14.04
C ASP A 21 2.73 -10.19 -15.51
N ARG A 22 2.11 -9.03 -15.78
CA ARG A 22 1.69 -8.58 -17.11
C ARG A 22 2.26 -7.21 -17.46
N PRO A 23 3.58 -7.08 -17.72
CA PRO A 23 4.24 -5.78 -17.89
C PRO A 23 3.65 -4.96 -19.05
N GLY A 24 3.19 -5.61 -20.13
CA GLY A 24 2.52 -4.93 -21.23
C GLY A 24 1.17 -4.31 -20.83
N ASP A 25 0.47 -4.90 -19.87
CA ASP A 25 -0.80 -4.35 -19.35
C ASP A 25 -0.54 -3.24 -18.33
N LEU A 26 0.55 -3.31 -17.57
CA LEU A 26 0.99 -2.19 -16.72
C LEU A 26 1.28 -0.96 -17.57
N GLY A 27 2.05 -1.12 -18.66
CA GLY A 27 2.30 -0.04 -19.62
C GLY A 27 1.03 0.53 -20.24
N ARG A 28 0.08 -0.34 -20.66
CA ARG A 28 -1.22 0.10 -21.21
C ARG A 28 -2.06 0.88 -20.19
N ALA A 29 -2.07 0.48 -18.92
CA ALA A 29 -2.78 1.21 -17.88
C ALA A 29 -2.17 2.60 -17.64
N LEU A 30 -0.83 2.68 -17.61
CA LEU A 30 -0.12 3.94 -17.51
C LEU A 30 -0.39 4.85 -18.72
N ASP A 31 -0.24 4.33 -19.92
CA ASP A 31 -0.47 5.11 -21.16
C ASP A 31 -1.92 5.61 -21.22
N PHE A 32 -2.91 4.78 -20.83
CA PHE A 32 -4.30 5.22 -20.75
C PHE A 32 -4.48 6.41 -19.81
N ALA A 33 -3.88 6.36 -18.61
CA ALA A 33 -3.98 7.45 -17.64
C ALA A 33 -3.28 8.74 -18.15
N LEU A 34 -2.15 8.60 -18.86
CA LEU A 34 -1.45 9.72 -19.48
C LEU A 34 -2.28 10.36 -20.60
N ASP A 35 -2.87 9.54 -21.47
CA ASP A 35 -3.76 10.00 -22.55
C ASP A 35 -5.01 10.68 -22.00
N PHE A 36 -5.54 10.18 -20.86
CA PHE A 36 -6.65 10.79 -20.16
C PHE A 36 -6.32 12.18 -19.59
N VAL A 37 -5.10 12.40 -19.09
CA VAL A 37 -4.61 13.73 -18.72
C VAL A 37 -4.49 14.63 -19.96
N GLY A 38 -4.02 14.10 -21.06
CA GLY A 38 -3.85 14.84 -22.32
C GLY A 38 -2.58 15.69 -22.37
N PRO A 39 -2.39 16.46 -23.46
CA PRO A 39 -1.15 17.15 -23.78
C PRO A 39 -0.93 18.43 -22.95
N GLY A 40 0.32 18.92 -22.99
CA GLY A 40 0.70 20.24 -22.45
C GLY A 40 1.23 20.18 -21.01
N PHE A 41 1.63 19.02 -20.56
CA PHE A 41 2.38 18.78 -19.34
C PHE A 41 3.68 18.07 -19.67
N THR A 42 4.69 18.24 -18.85
CA THR A 42 5.89 17.42 -18.90
C THR A 42 5.56 16.06 -18.27
N VAL A 43 5.91 15.01 -19.00
CA VAL A 43 5.77 13.61 -18.56
C VAL A 43 7.16 13.03 -18.42
N GLU A 44 7.61 12.86 -17.20
CA GLU A 44 8.86 12.16 -16.90
C GLU A 44 8.54 10.70 -16.62
N ARG A 45 9.08 9.81 -17.45
CA ARG A 45 8.84 8.36 -17.35
C ARG A 45 10.00 7.69 -16.63
N PHE A 46 9.66 6.73 -15.76
CA PHE A 46 10.61 5.90 -15.04
C PHE A 46 10.29 4.43 -15.28
N GLU A 47 11.29 3.61 -15.09
CA GLU A 47 11.15 2.14 -15.12
C GLU A 47 12.16 1.54 -14.14
N SER A 48 11.70 0.64 -13.29
CA SER A 48 12.50 -0.18 -12.39
C SER A 48 11.84 -1.55 -12.25
N GLY A 49 12.60 -2.64 -12.18
CA GLY A 49 12.06 -3.99 -12.02
C GLY A 49 10.99 -4.40 -13.03
N GLY A 50 10.98 -3.80 -14.24
CA GLY A 50 9.94 -4.01 -15.25
C GLY A 50 8.60 -3.34 -14.92
N LYS A 51 8.58 -2.37 -14.01
CA LYS A 51 7.42 -1.60 -13.57
C LYS A 51 7.52 -0.16 -14.09
N PRO A 52 6.72 0.22 -15.12
CA PRO A 52 6.71 1.58 -15.62
C PRO A 52 5.98 2.51 -14.66
N SER A 53 6.47 3.73 -14.50
CA SER A 53 5.79 4.79 -13.75
C SER A 53 6.01 6.14 -14.41
N ALA A 54 5.26 7.17 -14.00
CA ALA A 54 5.39 8.50 -14.55
C ALA A 54 5.11 9.59 -13.51
N LEU A 55 5.79 10.71 -13.68
CA LEU A 55 5.54 11.95 -12.97
C LEU A 55 5.12 13.02 -13.98
N LEU A 56 3.96 13.65 -13.75
CA LEU A 56 3.44 14.72 -14.58
C LEU A 56 3.49 16.05 -13.83
N TYR A 57 3.92 17.11 -14.50
CA TYR A 57 3.96 18.47 -13.93
C TYR A 57 3.92 19.53 -15.03
N LEU A 58 3.71 20.78 -14.63
CA LEU A 58 3.72 21.93 -15.54
C LEU A 58 5.13 22.54 -15.61
N GLY A 59 5.58 22.88 -16.82
CA GLY A 59 6.87 23.51 -17.08
C GLY A 59 7.91 22.56 -17.68
N PRO A 60 9.02 23.08 -18.24
CA PRO A 60 10.04 22.26 -18.89
C PRO A 60 10.95 21.55 -17.88
N ASP A 61 11.21 22.17 -16.73
CA ASP A 61 12.11 21.66 -15.72
C ASP A 61 11.35 21.16 -14.49
N ARG A 62 11.79 20.03 -13.93
CA ARG A 62 11.21 19.49 -12.70
C ARG A 62 11.54 20.39 -11.52
N PRO A 63 10.53 20.89 -10.76
CA PRO A 63 10.75 21.61 -9.52
C PRO A 63 11.57 20.77 -8.53
N GLN A 64 12.44 21.40 -7.75
CA GLN A 64 13.19 20.71 -6.69
C GLN A 64 12.25 20.08 -5.65
N ARG A 65 11.08 20.71 -5.43
CA ARG A 65 10.07 20.24 -4.51
C ARG A 65 8.69 20.70 -5.00
N PHE A 66 7.76 19.77 -5.08
CA PHE A 66 6.35 20.09 -5.34
C PHE A 66 5.66 20.53 -4.06
N ARG A 67 4.73 21.46 -4.16
CA ARG A 67 3.91 21.84 -3.01
C ARG A 67 2.98 20.69 -2.64
N ILE A 68 2.34 20.07 -3.65
CA ILE A 68 1.48 18.90 -3.48
C ILE A 68 1.80 17.89 -4.58
N ILE A 69 1.84 16.62 -4.18
CA ILE A 69 1.85 15.48 -5.10
C ILE A 69 0.53 14.71 -4.94
N LEU A 70 -0.18 14.49 -6.02
CA LEU A 70 -1.24 13.50 -6.12
C LEU A 70 -0.60 12.18 -6.53
N ASN A 71 -0.74 11.14 -5.72
CA ASN A 71 -0.14 9.83 -5.95
C ASN A 71 -1.22 8.77 -6.17
N ALA A 72 -1.06 7.96 -7.20
CA ALA A 72 -1.97 6.87 -7.50
C ALA A 72 -1.28 5.69 -8.15
N HIS A 73 -1.71 4.47 -7.81
CA HIS A 73 -1.30 3.26 -8.51
C HIS A 73 -2.33 2.78 -9.53
N LEU A 74 -1.84 2.08 -10.55
CA LEU A 74 -2.62 1.57 -11.68
C LEU A 74 -2.53 0.04 -11.81
N ASP A 75 -1.67 -0.59 -11.03
CA ASP A 75 -1.61 -2.04 -10.91
C ASP A 75 -2.75 -2.55 -10.01
N VAL A 76 -2.98 -3.84 -10.08
CA VAL A 76 -4.01 -4.52 -9.30
C VAL A 76 -3.55 -5.94 -8.96
N VAL A 77 -4.06 -6.49 -7.85
CA VAL A 77 -3.84 -7.90 -7.51
C VAL A 77 -4.45 -8.83 -8.56
N PRO A 78 -3.94 -10.08 -8.71
CA PRO A 78 -4.51 -11.08 -9.60
C PRO A 78 -6.00 -11.31 -9.35
N ALA A 79 -6.74 -11.50 -10.45
CA ALA A 79 -8.17 -11.75 -10.41
C ALA A 79 -8.63 -12.61 -11.59
N SER A 80 -9.84 -13.17 -11.50
CA SER A 80 -10.43 -13.92 -12.59
C SER A 80 -10.73 -13.02 -13.81
N PRO A 81 -10.74 -13.55 -15.04
CA PRO A 81 -11.09 -12.76 -16.23
C PRO A 81 -12.43 -12.04 -16.16
N ALA A 82 -13.37 -12.56 -15.39
CA ALA A 82 -14.69 -11.95 -15.23
C ALA A 82 -14.64 -10.63 -14.44
N GLN A 83 -13.70 -10.51 -13.50
CA GLN A 83 -13.54 -9.30 -12.68
C GLN A 83 -12.93 -8.11 -13.47
N PHE A 84 -12.38 -8.36 -14.66
CA PHE A 84 -11.94 -7.34 -15.61
C PHE A 84 -13.00 -6.97 -16.68
N ARG A 85 -14.27 -7.33 -16.42
CA ARG A 85 -15.43 -6.91 -17.19
C ARG A 85 -16.27 -5.97 -16.33
N PRO A 86 -16.03 -4.65 -16.39
CA PRO A 86 -16.74 -3.70 -15.55
C PRO A 86 -18.26 -3.81 -15.75
N ARG A 87 -19.00 -3.77 -14.66
CA ARG A 87 -20.47 -3.78 -14.68
C ARG A 87 -21.00 -2.81 -13.63
N ARG A 88 -22.04 -2.07 -13.99
CA ARG A 88 -22.70 -1.14 -13.08
C ARG A 88 -24.01 -1.72 -12.59
N GLU A 89 -24.23 -1.68 -11.28
CA GLU A 89 -25.50 -2.04 -10.64
C GLU A 89 -25.86 -0.94 -9.63
N GLY A 90 -26.85 -0.12 -9.96
CA GLY A 90 -27.21 1.03 -9.15
C GLY A 90 -26.06 2.04 -9.01
N ASP A 91 -25.64 2.25 -7.79
CA ASP A 91 -24.52 3.16 -7.43
C ASP A 91 -23.17 2.43 -7.31
N ARG A 92 -23.07 1.16 -7.74
CA ARG A 92 -21.86 0.35 -7.65
C ARG A 92 -21.28 0.04 -9.03
N LEU A 93 -20.00 0.31 -9.19
CA LEU A 93 -19.21 -0.08 -10.35
C LEU A 93 -18.30 -1.25 -9.95
N TYR A 94 -18.66 -2.46 -10.36
CA TYR A 94 -17.94 -3.69 -10.04
C TYR A 94 -16.84 -3.94 -11.06
N ALA A 95 -15.60 -4.02 -10.61
CA ALA A 95 -14.45 -4.56 -11.33
C ALA A 95 -13.25 -4.67 -10.38
N ARG A 96 -12.24 -5.47 -10.72
CA ARG A 96 -10.92 -5.43 -10.07
C ARG A 96 -10.27 -4.06 -10.33
N GLY A 97 -9.79 -3.39 -9.26
CA GLY A 97 -9.22 -2.05 -9.30
C GLY A 97 -10.26 -0.93 -9.26
N ALA A 98 -11.56 -1.24 -9.12
CA ALA A 98 -12.60 -0.22 -9.05
C ALA A 98 -12.48 0.60 -7.76
N GLN A 99 -12.34 -0.07 -6.62
CA GLN A 99 -12.07 0.55 -5.33
C GLN A 99 -10.60 0.87 -5.16
N ASP A 100 -9.73 -0.04 -5.56
CA ASP A 100 -8.29 -0.07 -5.30
C ASP A 100 -7.48 -0.15 -6.60
N MET A 101 -7.05 1.01 -7.14
CA MET A 101 -7.56 2.37 -6.92
C MET A 101 -7.74 3.13 -8.25
N LYS A 102 -7.92 2.41 -9.37
CA LYS A 102 -7.95 3.00 -10.73
C LYS A 102 -8.99 4.10 -10.91
N VAL A 103 -10.16 4.00 -10.24
CA VAL A 103 -11.19 5.05 -10.34
C VAL A 103 -10.70 6.33 -9.66
N SER A 104 -10.13 6.23 -8.46
CA SER A 104 -9.50 7.37 -7.78
C SER A 104 -8.34 7.95 -8.58
N ALA A 105 -7.52 7.10 -9.22
CA ALA A 105 -6.41 7.53 -10.07
C ALA A 105 -6.89 8.42 -11.23
N LEU A 106 -7.97 8.05 -11.90
CA LEU A 106 -8.56 8.88 -12.95
C LEU A 106 -9.19 10.18 -12.42
N VAL A 107 -9.75 10.18 -11.20
CA VAL A 107 -10.21 11.43 -10.58
C VAL A 107 -9.01 12.34 -10.32
N GLN A 108 -7.92 11.84 -9.75
CA GLN A 108 -6.71 12.63 -9.53
C GLN A 108 -6.11 13.14 -10.85
N ALA A 109 -6.10 12.30 -11.90
CA ALA A 109 -5.65 12.69 -13.23
C ALA A 109 -6.51 13.84 -13.82
N LYS A 110 -7.83 13.77 -13.63
CA LYS A 110 -8.75 14.84 -14.05
C LYS A 110 -8.51 16.13 -13.27
N VAL A 111 -8.40 16.05 -11.96
CA VAL A 111 -8.14 17.21 -11.09
C VAL A 111 -6.81 17.85 -11.44
N PHE A 112 -5.75 17.05 -11.62
CA PHE A 112 -4.43 17.53 -12.04
C PHE A 112 -4.52 18.27 -13.39
N ARG A 113 -5.14 17.67 -14.41
CA ARG A 113 -5.31 18.28 -15.73
C ARG A 113 -5.96 19.65 -15.66
N GLU A 114 -6.95 19.83 -14.80
CA GLU A 114 -7.74 21.06 -14.70
C GLU A 114 -7.07 22.12 -13.83
N LEU A 115 -6.36 21.72 -12.79
CA LEU A 115 -5.83 22.65 -11.80
C LEU A 115 -4.33 22.94 -11.93
N ALA A 116 -3.52 22.10 -12.55
CA ALA A 116 -2.06 22.32 -12.58
C ALA A 116 -1.64 23.63 -13.27
N ARG A 117 -2.51 24.21 -14.13
CA ARG A 117 -2.30 25.53 -14.76
C ARG A 117 -2.94 26.69 -14.00
N VAL A 118 -3.75 26.41 -13.00
CA VAL A 118 -4.55 27.41 -12.27
C VAL A 118 -3.95 27.71 -10.91
N VAL A 119 -3.48 26.68 -10.23
CA VAL A 119 -2.87 26.84 -8.90
C VAL A 119 -1.53 27.58 -8.98
N PRO A 120 -1.21 28.47 -8.01
CA PRO A 120 -0.02 29.31 -8.07
C PRO A 120 1.26 28.60 -7.56
N TYR A 121 1.26 27.26 -7.47
CA TYR A 121 2.34 26.47 -6.91
C TYR A 121 2.58 25.20 -7.73
N PRO A 122 3.78 24.58 -7.61
CA PRO A 122 4.07 23.34 -8.29
C PRO A 122 3.20 22.19 -7.79
N LEU A 123 2.36 21.67 -8.68
CA LEU A 123 1.52 20.48 -8.48
C LEU A 123 2.05 19.33 -9.34
N ALA A 124 2.14 18.13 -8.79
CA ALA A 124 2.46 16.93 -9.56
C ALA A 124 1.37 15.87 -9.47
N LEU A 125 1.31 15.05 -10.52
CA LEU A 125 0.61 13.77 -10.53
C LEU A 125 1.66 12.66 -10.70
N GLN A 126 1.75 11.77 -9.71
CA GLN A 126 2.63 10.61 -9.70
C GLN A 126 1.79 9.36 -9.92
N LEU A 127 2.07 8.65 -11.02
CA LEU A 127 1.39 7.41 -11.40
C LEU A 127 2.39 6.25 -11.34
N VAL A 128 2.03 5.19 -10.61
CA VAL A 128 2.88 4.01 -10.40
C VAL A 128 2.15 2.71 -10.75
N THR A 129 2.89 1.60 -10.91
CA THR A 129 2.32 0.31 -11.34
C THR A 129 2.88 -0.88 -10.56
N ASP A 130 3.16 -0.69 -9.25
CA ASP A 130 3.77 -1.72 -8.42
C ASP A 130 3.38 -1.65 -6.92
N GLU A 131 2.38 -0.86 -6.57
CA GLU A 131 1.94 -0.71 -5.17
C GLU A 131 1.55 -2.06 -4.57
N GLU A 132 0.79 -2.87 -5.31
CA GLU A 132 0.26 -4.18 -4.92
C GLU A 132 1.35 -5.28 -4.76
N VAL A 133 2.58 -4.96 -5.14
CA VAL A 133 3.75 -5.83 -4.98
C VAL A 133 4.88 -5.16 -4.20
N GLY A 134 4.56 -4.07 -3.50
CA GLY A 134 5.43 -3.46 -2.51
C GLY A 134 5.90 -2.04 -2.81
N GLY A 135 5.58 -1.40 -3.96
CA GLY A 135 5.83 0.02 -4.23
C GLY A 135 7.30 0.46 -4.36
N HIS A 136 8.24 -0.50 -4.38
CA HIS A 136 9.67 -0.19 -4.39
C HIS A 136 10.18 0.27 -5.75
N ASP A 137 9.58 -0.22 -6.84
CA ASP A 137 9.97 0.07 -8.21
C ASP A 137 9.21 1.28 -8.82
N GLY A 138 8.13 1.72 -8.17
CA GLY A 138 7.33 2.88 -8.54
C GLY A 138 7.59 4.07 -7.63
N THR A 139 6.80 4.22 -6.56
CA THR A 139 6.86 5.38 -5.66
C THR A 139 8.24 5.55 -5.03
N LEU A 140 8.82 4.49 -4.44
CA LEU A 140 10.15 4.58 -3.83
C LEU A 140 11.22 4.88 -4.89
N HIS A 141 11.15 4.24 -6.05
CA HIS A 141 12.09 4.51 -7.14
C HIS A 141 12.07 5.98 -7.55
N GLN A 142 10.90 6.57 -7.79
CA GLN A 142 10.77 7.99 -8.15
C GLN A 142 11.32 8.91 -7.05
N ILE A 143 11.04 8.61 -5.77
CA ILE A 143 11.62 9.36 -4.63
C ILE A 143 13.15 9.28 -4.66
N ASN A 144 13.73 8.12 -4.92
CA ASN A 144 15.19 7.93 -5.03
C ASN A 144 15.79 8.65 -6.25
N GLN A 145 14.98 8.88 -7.32
CA GLN A 145 15.33 9.72 -8.47
C GLN A 145 15.10 11.22 -8.21
N GLY A 146 14.87 11.61 -6.95
CA GLY A 146 14.77 12.99 -6.52
C GLY A 146 13.37 13.62 -6.60
N VAL A 147 12.32 12.84 -6.84
CA VAL A 147 10.93 13.34 -6.71
C VAL A 147 10.65 13.65 -5.25
N SER A 148 10.28 14.90 -4.95
CA SER A 148 10.02 15.38 -3.60
C SER A 148 8.83 16.31 -3.54
N GLY A 149 8.05 16.22 -2.45
CA GLY A 149 6.89 17.06 -2.18
C GLY A 149 6.90 17.62 -0.76
N GLU A 150 6.05 18.62 -0.49
CA GLU A 150 5.79 19.10 0.86
C GLU A 150 4.63 18.35 1.51
N PHE A 151 3.66 17.94 0.69
CA PHE A 151 2.50 17.17 1.10
C PHE A 151 2.04 16.24 -0.02
N VAL A 152 1.56 15.05 0.33
CA VAL A 152 1.14 14.04 -0.64
C VAL A 152 -0.28 13.57 -0.35
N VAL A 153 -1.10 13.49 -1.39
CA VAL A 153 -2.44 12.88 -1.32
C VAL A 153 -2.45 11.60 -2.15
N ILE A 154 -2.52 10.48 -1.46
CA ILE A 154 -2.61 9.15 -2.08
C ILE A 154 -4.08 8.82 -2.28
N GLY A 155 -4.47 8.53 -3.51
CA GLY A 155 -5.87 8.33 -3.90
C GLY A 155 -6.48 6.98 -3.53
N GLU A 156 -5.88 6.23 -2.64
CA GLU A 156 -6.39 4.98 -2.08
C GLU A 156 -7.77 5.16 -1.43
N HIS A 157 -8.58 4.12 -1.51
CA HIS A 157 -9.95 4.14 -0.98
C HIS A 157 -10.01 4.48 0.51
N SER A 158 -10.88 5.40 0.87
CA SER A 158 -11.11 5.80 2.26
C SER A 158 -12.56 6.22 2.57
N GLY A 159 -13.42 6.28 1.54
CA GLY A 159 -14.79 6.80 1.67
C GLY A 159 -14.82 8.26 2.07
N LEU A 160 -13.92 9.08 1.52
CA LEU A 160 -13.71 10.50 1.82
C LEU A 160 -13.34 10.78 3.30
N ARG A 161 -12.86 9.77 4.01
CA ARG A 161 -12.21 9.95 5.32
C ARG A 161 -10.70 10.09 5.13
N ILE A 162 -9.99 10.62 6.10
CA ILE A 162 -8.56 10.88 5.99
C ILE A 162 -7.79 9.81 6.75
N VAL A 163 -6.98 9.03 6.05
CA VAL A 163 -6.07 8.06 6.67
C VAL A 163 -4.74 8.75 6.93
N THR A 164 -4.38 8.87 8.18
CA THR A 164 -3.12 9.47 8.63
C THR A 164 -2.09 8.43 9.06
N ASP A 165 -2.54 7.20 9.33
CA ASP A 165 -1.67 6.14 9.83
C ASP A 165 -1.97 4.82 9.10
N SER A 166 -0.91 4.09 8.72
CA SER A 166 -0.99 2.69 8.32
C SER A 166 0.15 1.90 8.93
N LYS A 167 -0.07 0.58 9.13
CA LYS A 167 0.96 -0.27 9.74
C LYS A 167 2.12 -0.51 8.79
N GLY A 168 3.32 -0.61 9.38
CA GLY A 168 4.49 -1.16 8.73
C GLY A 168 4.38 -2.67 8.56
N MET A 169 5.27 -3.23 7.76
CA MET A 169 5.27 -4.64 7.38
C MET A 169 6.66 -5.24 7.51
N ILE A 170 6.75 -6.36 8.24
CA ILE A 170 7.97 -7.17 8.29
C ILE A 170 7.61 -8.58 7.85
N THR A 171 8.39 -9.12 6.90
CA THR A 171 8.40 -10.55 6.63
C THR A 171 9.63 -11.18 7.24
N ALA A 172 9.46 -12.28 7.99
CA ALA A 172 10.56 -12.98 8.60
C ALA A 172 10.40 -14.49 8.48
N THR A 173 11.51 -15.19 8.42
CA THR A 173 11.55 -16.65 8.48
C THR A 173 12.31 -17.07 9.73
N LEU A 174 11.67 -17.86 10.58
CA LEU A 174 12.34 -18.54 11.70
C LEU A 174 12.88 -19.86 11.21
N ARG A 175 14.20 -20.05 11.22
CA ARG A 175 14.87 -21.29 10.82
C ARG A 175 15.36 -22.04 12.05
N ALA A 176 14.86 -23.25 12.25
CA ALA A 176 15.22 -24.11 13.36
C ALA A 176 16.13 -25.23 12.87
N VAL A 177 17.25 -25.41 13.58
CA VAL A 177 18.21 -26.50 13.36
C VAL A 177 18.30 -27.33 14.63
N GLY A 178 18.23 -28.63 14.46
CA GLY A 178 18.34 -29.63 15.51
C GLY A 178 19.27 -30.78 15.11
N ARG A 179 19.00 -31.95 15.67
CA ARG A 179 19.71 -33.19 15.36
C ARG A 179 18.71 -34.30 15.10
N GLY A 180 18.72 -34.83 13.88
CA GLY A 180 17.90 -35.97 13.47
C GLY A 180 18.20 -37.25 14.28
N GLY A 181 17.23 -38.16 14.30
CA GLY A 181 17.37 -39.43 14.99
C GLY A 181 16.12 -40.29 14.82
N HIS A 182 16.15 -41.48 15.40
CA HIS A 182 15.01 -42.38 15.40
C HIS A 182 13.94 -41.89 16.40
N GLY A 183 12.69 -41.76 15.97
CA GLY A 183 11.60 -41.18 16.77
C GLY A 183 11.30 -41.91 18.08
N ALA A 184 11.67 -43.21 18.21
CA ALA A 184 11.55 -43.97 19.46
C ALA A 184 12.61 -43.59 20.52
N TYR A 185 13.63 -42.83 20.14
CA TYR A 185 14.73 -42.44 21.04
C TYR A 185 14.91 -40.91 21.08
N PRO A 186 13.86 -40.14 21.51
CA PRO A 186 13.87 -38.68 21.44
C PRO A 186 15.03 -38.03 22.20
N TRP A 187 15.59 -38.67 23.23
CA TRP A 187 16.76 -38.19 23.98
C TRP A 187 18.10 -38.27 23.21
N LEU A 188 18.14 -38.96 22.07
CA LEU A 188 19.33 -39.06 21.19
C LEU A 188 19.29 -38.01 20.08
N GLY A 189 18.15 -37.33 19.88
CA GLY A 189 17.97 -36.30 18.90
C GLY A 189 17.78 -34.91 19.51
N ASP A 190 17.49 -33.94 18.64
CA ASP A 190 17.09 -32.58 19.02
C ASP A 190 16.07 -32.08 17.96
N ASN A 191 14.80 -32.06 18.34
CA ASN A 191 13.72 -31.91 17.38
C ASN A 191 13.52 -30.44 16.98
N ALA A 192 13.86 -30.10 15.74
CA ALA A 192 13.71 -28.72 15.20
C ALA A 192 12.28 -28.19 15.24
N LEU A 193 11.26 -29.03 15.00
CA LEU A 193 9.86 -28.61 15.09
C LEU A 193 9.44 -28.27 16.52
N VAL A 194 9.96 -28.99 17.53
CA VAL A 194 9.69 -28.67 18.94
C VAL A 194 10.32 -27.35 19.35
N LYS A 195 11.55 -27.05 18.88
CA LYS A 195 12.18 -25.75 19.10
C LYS A 195 11.39 -24.64 18.45
N LEU A 196 11.00 -24.84 17.20
CA LEU A 196 10.20 -23.86 16.47
C LEU A 196 8.85 -23.59 17.17
N HIS A 197 8.15 -24.64 17.59
CA HIS A 197 6.89 -24.53 18.34
C HIS A 197 7.09 -23.69 19.63
N ARG A 198 8.10 -23.97 20.45
CA ARG A 198 8.37 -23.21 21.68
C ARG A 198 8.72 -21.74 21.39
N THR A 199 9.45 -21.49 20.30
CA THR A 199 9.74 -20.13 19.84
C THR A 199 8.46 -19.40 19.46
N LEU A 200 7.57 -20.02 18.69
CA LEU A 200 6.29 -19.46 18.29
C LEU A 200 5.37 -19.22 19.50
N ASP A 201 5.36 -20.12 20.47
CA ASP A 201 4.58 -19.93 21.72
C ASP A 201 5.01 -18.67 22.45
N ARG A 202 6.32 -18.43 22.61
CA ARG A 202 6.85 -17.22 23.27
C ARG A 202 6.50 -15.95 22.47
N LEU A 203 6.68 -16.02 21.15
CA LEU A 203 6.38 -14.88 20.26
C LEU A 203 4.89 -14.53 20.31
N LEU A 204 4.01 -15.53 20.18
CA LEU A 204 2.57 -15.32 20.21
C LEU A 204 2.04 -15.00 21.63
N ALA A 205 2.75 -15.34 22.68
CA ALA A 205 2.45 -14.87 24.04
C ALA A 205 2.74 -13.37 24.20
N ALA A 206 3.81 -12.87 23.56
CA ALA A 206 4.12 -11.44 23.50
C ALA A 206 3.18 -10.66 22.56
N TYR A 207 2.78 -11.28 21.45
CA TYR A 207 1.89 -10.72 20.45
C TYR A 207 0.64 -11.60 20.26
N PRO A 208 -0.29 -11.64 21.25
CA PRO A 208 -1.46 -12.49 21.17
C PRO A 208 -2.35 -12.10 20.00
N VAL A 209 -2.88 -13.12 19.28
CA VAL A 209 -3.80 -12.90 18.16
C VAL A 209 -5.03 -12.16 18.66
N PRO A 210 -5.38 -10.99 18.09
CA PRO A 210 -6.55 -10.24 18.51
C PRO A 210 -7.85 -10.95 18.09
N VAL A 211 -8.87 -10.91 18.95
CA VAL A 211 -10.20 -11.48 18.67
C VAL A 211 -11.15 -10.46 18.03
N GLU A 212 -10.75 -9.19 18.03
CA GLU A 212 -11.45 -8.07 17.40
C GLU A 212 -10.43 -7.10 16.80
N GLU A 213 -10.89 -6.10 16.05
CA GLU A 213 -10.01 -5.08 15.47
C GLU A 213 -9.17 -4.41 16.57
N ALA A 214 -7.84 -4.39 16.40
CA ALA A 214 -6.93 -3.83 17.37
C ALA A 214 -5.76 -3.09 16.70
N TRP A 215 -5.57 -1.82 17.09
CA TRP A 215 -4.44 -1.00 16.64
C TRP A 215 -3.19 -1.31 17.46
N ARG A 216 -2.55 -2.43 17.16
CA ARG A 216 -1.31 -2.89 17.78
C ARG A 216 -0.53 -3.77 16.83
N THR A 217 0.69 -4.10 17.18
CA THR A 217 1.49 -5.08 16.45
C THR A 217 0.80 -6.45 16.47
N THR A 218 0.76 -7.08 15.30
CA THR A 218 0.18 -8.40 15.09
C THR A 218 1.19 -9.29 14.35
N VAL A 219 1.24 -10.56 14.74
CA VAL A 219 2.08 -11.59 14.13
C VAL A 219 1.18 -12.65 13.53
N ASN A 220 1.26 -12.84 12.22
CA ASN A 220 0.64 -13.94 11.51
C ASN A 220 1.70 -15.00 11.21
N VAL A 221 1.46 -16.23 11.64
CA VAL A 221 2.26 -17.40 11.26
C VAL A 221 1.66 -17.94 9.96
N ALA A 222 2.26 -17.56 8.83
CA ALA A 222 1.71 -17.87 7.51
C ALA A 222 1.99 -19.30 7.06
N ARG A 223 3.08 -19.91 7.53
CA ARG A 223 3.52 -21.27 7.16
C ARG A 223 4.40 -21.87 8.23
N ILE A 224 4.28 -23.17 8.42
CA ILE A 224 5.24 -24.00 9.18
C ILE A 224 5.56 -25.22 8.31
N GLU A 225 6.83 -25.51 8.13
CA GLU A 225 7.25 -26.65 7.33
C GLU A 225 8.54 -27.32 7.84
N THR A 226 8.74 -28.55 7.38
CA THR A 226 9.94 -29.36 7.60
C THR A 226 10.17 -30.25 6.39
N PRO A 227 11.41 -30.49 5.97
CA PRO A 227 11.71 -31.46 4.91
C PRO A 227 11.48 -32.92 5.35
N ASN A 228 11.22 -33.18 6.64
CA ASN A 228 11.04 -34.52 7.16
C ASN A 228 9.82 -35.22 6.56
N GLN A 229 9.99 -36.45 6.01
CA GLN A 229 8.92 -37.20 5.35
C GLN A 229 8.54 -38.48 6.15
N ALA A 230 9.29 -38.84 7.19
CA ALA A 230 9.11 -40.07 7.94
C ALA A 230 8.60 -39.81 9.36
N ARG A 231 7.49 -40.46 9.75
CA ARG A 231 6.88 -40.32 11.09
C ARG A 231 7.73 -40.81 12.23
N ASN A 232 8.61 -41.77 11.97
CA ASN A 232 9.54 -42.39 12.96
C ASN A 232 10.93 -41.74 12.98
N GLN A 233 11.06 -40.52 12.43
CA GLN A 233 12.30 -39.76 12.39
C GLN A 233 12.10 -38.42 13.15
N ILE A 234 13.12 -38.03 13.92
CA ILE A 234 13.19 -36.70 14.56
C ILE A 234 13.58 -35.69 13.48
N PRO A 235 12.81 -34.63 13.22
CA PRO A 235 13.17 -33.58 12.27
C PRO A 235 14.42 -32.83 12.71
N ALA A 236 15.41 -32.73 11.80
CA ALA A 236 16.64 -31.95 12.02
C ALA A 236 16.48 -30.48 11.62
N GLU A 237 15.50 -30.18 10.77
CA GLU A 237 15.27 -28.85 10.22
C GLU A 237 13.76 -28.54 10.23
N ALA A 238 13.44 -27.29 10.50
CA ALA A 238 12.08 -26.74 10.36
C ALA A 238 12.15 -25.25 10.14
N GLU A 239 11.13 -24.68 9.47
CA GLU A 239 10.99 -23.22 9.36
C GLU A 239 9.53 -22.75 9.51
N ALA A 240 9.38 -21.49 9.92
CA ALA A 240 8.10 -20.80 9.94
C ALA A 240 8.22 -19.43 9.27
N TRP A 241 7.19 -19.07 8.50
CA TRP A 241 7.09 -17.77 7.85
C TRP A 241 6.16 -16.88 8.64
N LEU A 242 6.65 -15.66 8.90
CA LEU A 242 5.93 -14.64 9.67
C LEU A 242 5.61 -13.44 8.79
N ASP A 243 4.39 -12.91 8.92
CA ASP A 243 3.97 -11.59 8.47
C ASP A 243 3.64 -10.77 9.73
N ILE A 244 4.43 -9.73 10.00
CA ILE A 244 4.30 -8.88 11.18
C ILE A 244 3.83 -7.50 10.72
N ARG A 245 2.74 -7.01 11.32
CA ARG A 245 2.18 -5.68 11.06
C ARG A 245 2.27 -4.85 12.31
N PHE A 246 2.91 -3.68 12.25
CA PHE A 246 3.19 -2.87 13.42
C PHE A 246 2.80 -1.40 13.20
N PRO A 247 2.21 -0.73 14.21
CA PRO A 247 1.83 0.67 14.13
C PRO A 247 3.05 1.59 14.30
N PRO A 248 2.94 2.89 13.92
CA PRO A 248 4.01 3.89 14.08
C PRO A 248 4.53 4.03 15.51
N GLU A 249 3.67 3.78 16.50
CA GLU A 249 3.97 3.91 17.93
C GLU A 249 4.82 2.76 18.49
N ASP A 250 5.00 1.67 17.72
CA ASP A 250 5.83 0.53 18.15
C ASP A 250 7.33 0.85 17.98
N GLY A 251 7.91 1.48 19.02
CA GLY A 251 9.33 1.82 19.04
C GLY A 251 10.29 0.62 19.09
N GLY A 252 9.78 -0.58 19.29
CA GLY A 252 10.57 -1.83 19.21
C GLY A 252 10.83 -2.26 17.77
N LEU A 253 9.99 -1.83 16.82
CA LEU A 253 10.07 -2.22 15.41
C LEU A 253 10.21 -1.01 14.47
N ASN A 254 9.54 0.11 14.77
CA ASN A 254 9.61 1.30 13.93
C ASN A 254 11.01 1.94 13.98
N GLY A 255 11.54 2.26 12.80
CA GLY A 255 12.87 2.88 12.66
C GLY A 255 14.04 1.90 12.86
N LYS A 256 13.78 0.60 12.96
CA LYS A 256 14.79 -0.44 13.10
C LYS A 256 15.24 -0.98 11.76
N THR A 257 16.53 -1.35 11.67
CA THR A 257 17.08 -2.08 10.52
C THR A 257 16.62 -3.54 10.53
N ALA A 258 16.79 -4.25 9.41
CA ALA A 258 16.48 -5.67 9.33
C ALA A 258 17.30 -6.50 10.33
N GLU A 259 18.55 -6.11 10.57
CA GLU A 259 19.46 -6.73 11.56
C GLU A 259 18.95 -6.51 12.98
N GLU A 260 18.60 -5.27 13.36
CA GLU A 260 18.05 -4.95 14.69
C GLU A 260 16.72 -5.68 14.95
N ILE A 261 15.87 -5.83 13.92
CA ILE A 261 14.62 -6.59 14.00
C ILE A 261 14.92 -8.09 14.18
N ALA A 262 15.90 -8.64 13.46
CA ALA A 262 16.31 -10.01 13.63
C ALA A 262 16.86 -10.27 15.05
N GLU A 263 17.68 -9.36 15.60
CA GLU A 263 18.16 -9.42 16.98
C GLU A 263 16.99 -9.37 17.98
N TYR A 264 16.01 -8.49 17.76
CA TYR A 264 14.82 -8.44 18.59
C TYR A 264 14.01 -9.74 18.54
N LEU A 265 13.76 -10.30 17.36
CA LEU A 265 13.06 -11.57 17.19
C LEU A 265 13.85 -12.75 17.82
N ALA A 266 15.18 -12.68 17.79
CA ALA A 266 16.03 -13.70 18.42
C ALA A 266 15.83 -13.81 19.94
N THR A 267 15.35 -12.76 20.61
CA THR A 267 15.04 -12.80 22.06
C THR A 267 13.93 -13.79 22.41
N PHE A 268 13.07 -14.14 21.45
CA PHE A 268 12.00 -15.14 21.61
C PHE A 268 12.45 -16.55 21.24
N CYS A 269 13.62 -16.69 20.57
CA CYS A 269 14.04 -17.94 19.97
C CYS A 269 14.60 -18.94 20.98
N GLU A 270 14.29 -20.22 20.77
CA GLU A 270 15.00 -21.34 21.40
C GLU A 270 16.45 -21.45 20.83
N PRO A 271 17.38 -21.98 21.59
CA PRO A 271 18.72 -22.29 21.06
C PRO A 271 18.65 -23.14 19.78
N GLY A 272 19.26 -22.65 18.69
CA GLY A 272 19.22 -23.28 17.38
C GLY A 272 18.08 -22.83 16.49
N VAL A 273 17.32 -21.81 16.90
CA VAL A 273 16.36 -21.10 16.03
C VAL A 273 16.94 -19.72 15.70
N THR A 274 16.98 -19.39 14.43
CA THR A 274 17.52 -18.13 13.92
C THR A 274 16.47 -17.40 13.08
N PRO A 275 16.12 -16.14 13.39
CA PRO A 275 15.27 -15.34 12.54
C PRO A 275 16.06 -14.75 11.37
N VAL A 276 15.44 -14.72 10.20
CA VAL A 276 15.93 -14.07 8.98
C VAL A 276 14.85 -13.10 8.51
N VAL A 277 15.15 -11.82 8.53
CA VAL A 277 14.24 -10.78 8.04
C VAL A 277 14.39 -10.64 6.54
N GLY A 278 13.28 -10.78 5.79
CA GLY A 278 13.24 -10.64 4.34
C GLY A 278 12.91 -9.22 3.92
N LEU A 279 11.85 -8.65 4.48
CA LEU A 279 11.38 -7.29 4.23
C LEU A 279 11.16 -6.59 5.57
N ALA A 280 11.49 -5.31 5.63
CA ALA A 280 11.21 -4.43 6.76
C ALA A 280 10.81 -3.05 6.25
N ASP A 281 9.52 -2.89 5.94
CA ASP A 281 8.96 -1.63 5.51
C ASP A 281 8.38 -0.85 6.70
N PRO A 282 8.63 0.47 6.80
CA PRO A 282 8.15 1.29 7.89
C PRO A 282 6.63 1.45 7.86
N PRO A 283 6.02 1.89 8.97
CA PRO A 283 4.65 2.35 8.97
C PRO A 283 4.54 3.69 8.23
N HIS A 284 3.31 4.10 7.94
CA HIS A 284 2.98 5.43 7.49
C HIS A 284 2.39 6.23 8.66
N HIS A 285 2.82 7.48 8.82
CA HIS A 285 2.27 8.43 9.78
C HIS A 285 2.30 9.83 9.18
N ALA A 286 1.23 10.61 9.41
CA ALA A 286 1.14 12.02 9.07
C ALA A 286 0.66 12.81 10.29
N ASP A 287 1.27 13.98 10.51
CA ASP A 287 0.88 14.88 11.60
C ASP A 287 -0.51 15.47 11.34
N ARG A 288 -1.48 15.13 12.18
CA ARG A 288 -2.89 15.56 12.05
C ARG A 288 -3.10 17.06 12.20
N ASP A 289 -2.14 17.75 12.80
CA ASP A 289 -2.18 19.19 13.00
C ASP A 289 -1.65 19.98 11.78
N ARG A 290 -1.20 19.29 10.72
CA ARG A 290 -0.81 19.93 9.47
C ARG A 290 -1.96 20.73 8.87
N PRO A 291 -1.72 21.99 8.47
CA PRO A 291 -2.74 22.83 7.84
C PRO A 291 -3.39 22.21 6.60
N GLU A 292 -2.59 21.47 5.80
CA GLU A 292 -3.08 20.76 4.62
C GLU A 292 -4.14 19.72 4.97
N ILE A 293 -3.96 18.99 6.07
CA ILE A 293 -4.93 17.99 6.54
C ILE A 293 -6.22 18.67 7.00
N GLY A 294 -6.09 19.81 7.70
CA GLY A 294 -7.24 20.64 8.10
C GLY A 294 -8.08 21.08 6.88
N ARG A 295 -7.42 21.66 5.86
CA ARG A 295 -8.10 22.11 4.63
C ARG A 295 -8.73 20.97 3.85
N LEU A 296 -8.02 19.84 3.68
CA LEU A 296 -8.60 18.67 3.01
C LEU A 296 -9.84 18.15 3.72
N ARG A 297 -9.81 18.16 5.05
CA ARG A 297 -10.93 17.77 5.90
C ARG A 297 -12.12 18.72 5.76
N GLU A 298 -11.88 20.03 5.72
CA GLU A 298 -12.91 21.05 5.46
C GLU A 298 -13.52 20.87 4.08
N ALA A 299 -12.71 20.68 3.06
CA ALA A 299 -13.16 20.45 1.69
C ALA A 299 -14.06 19.18 1.59
N ALA A 300 -13.68 18.10 2.23
CA ALA A 300 -14.50 16.88 2.27
C ALA A 300 -15.80 17.07 3.06
N ASN A 301 -15.77 17.77 4.19
CA ASN A 301 -16.97 18.11 4.97
C ASN A 301 -17.95 18.97 4.18
N ALA A 302 -17.46 19.91 3.37
CA ALA A 302 -18.28 20.73 2.50
C ALA A 302 -19.06 19.92 1.45
N GLN A 303 -18.59 18.72 1.12
CA GLN A 303 -19.28 17.77 0.23
C GLN A 303 -20.32 16.89 0.97
N GLY A 304 -20.57 17.14 2.25
CA GLY A 304 -21.51 16.38 3.07
C GLY A 304 -20.95 15.07 3.63
N TYR A 305 -19.64 14.86 3.54
CA TYR A 305 -18.96 13.69 4.11
C TYR A 305 -18.30 14.07 5.43
N ARG A 306 -18.48 13.20 6.43
CA ARG A 306 -17.78 13.35 7.68
C ARG A 306 -16.35 12.83 7.52
N ALA A 307 -15.40 13.74 7.29
CA ALA A 307 -13.99 13.42 7.09
C ALA A 307 -13.27 13.11 8.41
N ASP A 308 -13.71 12.03 9.08
CA ASP A 308 -13.06 11.53 10.29
C ASP A 308 -11.68 10.94 9.95
N PHE A 309 -10.79 10.92 10.93
CA PHE A 309 -9.52 10.25 10.79
C PHE A 309 -9.67 8.73 10.85
N LEU A 310 -8.93 8.05 9.98
CA LEU A 310 -8.85 6.60 9.92
C LEU A 310 -7.42 6.13 10.12
N ARG A 311 -7.30 4.86 10.49
CA ARG A 311 -6.08 4.08 10.49
C ARG A 311 -6.28 2.86 9.61
N LYS A 312 -5.28 2.49 8.80
CA LYS A 312 -5.32 1.28 7.96
C LYS A 312 -4.35 0.22 8.52
N HIS A 313 -4.80 -1.03 8.57
CA HIS A 313 -3.96 -2.15 8.98
C HIS A 313 -3.02 -2.64 7.87
N GLY A 314 -3.33 -2.36 6.60
CA GLY A 314 -2.46 -2.60 5.44
C GLY A 314 -1.37 -1.53 5.31
N ALA A 315 -0.26 -1.88 4.70
CA ALA A 315 0.76 -0.92 4.29
C ALA A 315 0.28 -0.11 3.07
N ALA A 316 0.82 1.09 2.87
CA ALA A 316 0.55 1.94 1.71
C ALA A 316 1.79 2.77 1.36
N ASP A 317 1.86 3.30 0.15
CA ASP A 317 3.02 4.05 -0.36
C ASP A 317 3.39 5.30 0.46
N GLY A 318 2.48 5.79 1.30
CA GLY A 318 2.75 6.86 2.27
C GLY A 318 3.96 6.60 3.18
N ARG A 319 4.30 5.33 3.41
CA ARG A 319 5.48 4.93 4.21
C ARG A 319 6.81 5.43 3.63
N PHE A 320 6.93 5.51 2.31
CA PHE A 320 8.15 5.99 1.66
C PHE A 320 8.33 7.50 1.80
N TYR A 321 7.24 8.24 1.82
CA TYR A 321 7.25 9.67 2.10
C TYR A 321 7.54 9.95 3.57
N TYR A 322 6.93 9.19 4.48
CA TYR A 322 7.18 9.29 5.92
C TYR A 322 8.67 9.09 6.25
N GLN A 323 9.35 8.12 5.65
CA GLN A 323 10.81 7.94 5.80
C GLN A 323 11.64 9.16 5.38
N ARG A 324 11.10 10.02 4.54
CA ARG A 324 11.74 11.26 4.05
C ARG A 324 11.28 12.51 4.80
N GLY A 325 10.50 12.34 5.88
CA GLY A 325 9.95 13.45 6.65
C GLY A 325 8.90 14.27 5.89
N VAL A 326 8.19 13.64 4.96
CA VAL A 326 7.11 14.24 4.18
C VAL A 326 5.78 13.62 4.63
N ASP A 327 4.83 14.48 5.02
CA ASP A 327 3.50 14.02 5.35
C ASP A 327 2.73 13.61 4.10
N ALA A 328 2.16 12.41 4.16
CA ALA A 328 1.26 11.89 3.16
C ALA A 328 -0.06 11.51 3.83
N VAL A 329 -1.17 11.62 3.14
CA VAL A 329 -2.47 11.12 3.60
C VAL A 329 -3.11 10.26 2.53
N ILE A 330 -3.89 9.26 2.96
CA ILE A 330 -4.75 8.53 2.04
C ILE A 330 -6.12 9.21 2.06
N PHE A 331 -6.61 9.54 0.86
CA PHE A 331 -7.91 10.15 0.68
C PHE A 331 -8.46 9.79 -0.70
N GLY A 332 -9.58 9.06 -0.73
CA GLY A 332 -10.16 8.56 -1.97
C GLY A 332 -11.63 8.17 -1.84
N ILE A 333 -12.14 7.60 -2.91
CA ILE A 333 -13.54 7.20 -3.04
C ILE A 333 -13.96 6.11 -2.06
N GLY A 334 -15.29 5.88 -1.97
CA GLY A 334 -15.88 4.76 -1.24
C GLY A 334 -15.99 3.52 -2.12
N GLY A 335 -16.05 2.39 -1.46
CA GLY A 335 -16.20 1.09 -2.09
C GLY A 335 -16.09 -0.02 -1.04
N ASP A 336 -16.07 -1.27 -1.50
CA ASP A 336 -15.87 -2.45 -0.66
C ASP A 336 -15.39 -3.64 -1.50
N GLY A 337 -14.99 -4.72 -0.82
CA GLY A 337 -14.56 -5.95 -1.46
C GLY A 337 -13.14 -5.95 -2.00
N GLN A 338 -12.27 -5.06 -1.51
CA GLN A 338 -10.85 -4.99 -1.85
C GLN A 338 -10.22 -6.40 -1.88
N HIS A 339 -9.47 -6.70 -2.95
CA HIS A 339 -8.83 -8.00 -3.20
C HIS A 339 -9.80 -9.20 -3.30
N GLY A 340 -11.10 -9.00 -3.03
CA GLY A 340 -12.14 -10.02 -3.07
C GLY A 340 -12.72 -10.28 -4.47
N LEU A 341 -13.73 -11.16 -4.53
CA LEU A 341 -14.40 -11.53 -5.78
C LEU A 341 -15.40 -10.47 -6.26
N ALA A 342 -15.89 -9.62 -5.37
CA ALA A 342 -16.97 -8.66 -5.63
C ALA A 342 -16.53 -7.21 -5.29
N GLU A 343 -15.31 -6.85 -5.67
CA GLU A 343 -14.81 -5.49 -5.51
C GLU A 343 -15.64 -4.49 -6.31
N TYR A 344 -15.98 -3.36 -5.69
CA TYR A 344 -16.72 -2.28 -6.35
C TYR A 344 -16.35 -0.90 -5.79
N ALA A 345 -16.47 0.12 -6.65
CA ALA A 345 -16.48 1.51 -6.27
C ALA A 345 -17.92 2.01 -6.09
N VAL A 346 -18.16 2.86 -5.09
CA VAL A 346 -19.43 3.57 -4.90
C VAL A 346 -19.41 4.83 -5.76
N THR A 347 -20.16 4.83 -6.87
CA THR A 347 -20.11 5.90 -7.89
C THR A 347 -20.57 7.26 -7.37
N THR A 348 -21.45 7.28 -6.36
CA THR A 348 -21.92 8.53 -5.72
C THR A 348 -20.83 9.26 -4.93
N THR A 349 -19.69 8.58 -4.61
CA THR A 349 -18.55 9.22 -3.94
C THR A 349 -17.57 9.90 -4.90
N ILE A 350 -17.67 9.63 -6.21
CA ILE A 350 -16.71 10.11 -7.22
C ILE A 350 -16.78 11.63 -7.38
N ALA A 351 -17.98 12.20 -7.57
CA ALA A 351 -18.14 13.64 -7.73
C ALA A 351 -17.78 14.43 -6.45
N PRO A 352 -18.18 14.00 -5.24
CA PRO A 352 -17.70 14.58 -4.00
C PRO A 352 -16.19 14.51 -3.81
N TYR A 353 -15.54 13.39 -4.16
CA TYR A 353 -14.08 13.25 -4.09
C TYR A 353 -13.38 14.24 -5.05
N TYR A 354 -13.85 14.32 -6.30
CA TYR A 354 -13.34 15.28 -7.26
C TYR A 354 -13.48 16.72 -6.75
N GLN A 355 -14.66 17.10 -6.20
CA GLN A 355 -14.88 18.46 -5.71
C GLN A 355 -14.04 18.76 -4.47
N ALA A 356 -13.94 17.82 -3.53
CA ALA A 356 -13.10 17.99 -2.34
C ALA A 356 -11.62 18.20 -2.70
N LEU A 357 -11.09 17.44 -3.67
CA LEU A 357 -9.72 17.67 -4.16
C LEU A 357 -9.58 19.02 -4.87
N THR A 358 -10.59 19.42 -5.66
CA THR A 358 -10.59 20.70 -6.37
C THR A 358 -10.58 21.87 -5.37
N ASP A 359 -11.43 21.83 -4.36
CA ASP A 359 -11.51 22.85 -3.32
C ASP A 359 -10.22 22.91 -2.49
N PHE A 360 -9.69 21.75 -2.09
CA PHE A 360 -8.44 21.64 -1.35
C PHE A 360 -7.23 22.23 -2.10
N LEU A 361 -7.11 21.91 -3.38
CA LEU A 361 -5.99 22.40 -4.21
C LEU A 361 -6.17 23.87 -4.63
N GLY A 362 -7.39 24.32 -4.80
CA GLY A 362 -7.69 25.71 -5.16
C GLY A 362 -7.47 26.71 -4.01
N ASP A 363 -7.42 26.22 -2.78
CA ASP A 363 -7.09 27.03 -1.59
C ASP A 363 -5.63 26.78 -1.17
N PRO A 364 -4.69 27.65 -1.59
CA PRO A 364 -3.25 27.42 -1.29
C PRO A 364 -2.92 27.55 0.20
N GLY A 365 -3.83 28.06 1.05
CA GLY A 365 -3.52 28.47 2.42
C GLY A 365 -2.50 29.61 2.42
N GLN A 366 -2.61 30.58 3.28
CA GLN A 366 -1.61 31.65 3.45
C GLN A 366 -0.33 31.09 4.06
#